data_e79e0174b64f0d36851f7eda9e097a4d
#
_entry.id   e79e0174b64f0d36851f7eda9e097a4d
#
_cell.length_a   1.000
_cell.length_b   1.000
_cell.length_c   1.000
_cell.angle_alpha   90.00
_cell.angle_beta   90.00
_cell.angle_gamma   90.00
#
_symmetry.space_group_name_H-M   'P 1'
#
loop_
_entity.id
_entity.type
_entity.pdbx_description
1 polymer ?
#
loop_
_entity_poly.entity_id
_entity_poly.type
_entity_poly.pdbx_seq_one_letter_code
_entity_poly.pdbx_strand_id
1 'polypeptide(L)'
;MDPIFSLPYSEFCVAQQLSQVLPSAKGYSLYVPVSRQQPGVDLVIVRRRGQRAQVARIQVKSSRTYSRRTPQTRAKRPFRYYTWFNNFKCPQEADFFCLVALYPAVDAAQKRELGTWWAPQILLFSQSEMRDFLRTVRTVGGRRDRMFGFGFDHPDQAVQTRGDSKRQFKNFSKHLLSRRLPKLRKFLSA
;
A
#
# COMPACT_ATOMS: atom_id res chain seq x y z
N MET A 1 6.39 24.38 17.02
CA MET A 1 7.54 23.85 16.24
C MET A 1 6.99 22.66 15.46
N ASP A 2 6.79 22.84 14.15
CA ASP A 2 6.31 21.74 13.33
C ASP A 2 7.39 20.67 13.22
N PRO A 3 7.08 19.38 13.50
CA PRO A 3 8.08 18.33 13.46
C PRO A 3 8.50 18.07 12.00
N ILE A 4 9.58 18.71 11.59
CA ILE A 4 10.14 18.61 10.22
C ILE A 4 10.63 17.18 9.92
N PHE A 5 10.88 16.36 10.94
CA PHE A 5 11.48 15.03 10.82
C PHE A 5 10.59 13.85 11.25
N SER A 6 9.29 14.05 11.47
CA SER A 6 8.42 12.92 11.79
C SER A 6 7.98 12.20 10.51
N LEU A 7 8.50 10.99 10.29
CA LEU A 7 7.99 10.10 9.27
C LEU A 7 6.70 9.42 9.81
N PRO A 8 5.56 9.52 9.12
CA PRO A 8 4.36 8.76 9.51
C PRO A 8 4.66 7.26 9.57
N TYR A 9 4.06 6.57 10.53
CA TYR A 9 4.33 5.14 10.74
C TYR A 9 4.07 4.30 9.48
N SER A 10 3.08 4.65 8.67
CA SER A 10 2.80 3.98 7.40
C SER A 10 3.92 4.12 6.37
N GLU A 11 4.52 5.31 6.27
CA GLU A 11 5.67 5.55 5.39
C GLU A 11 6.90 4.80 5.91
N PHE A 12 7.11 4.81 7.24
CA PHE A 12 8.16 4.02 7.88
C PHE A 12 8.02 2.53 7.57
N CYS A 13 6.82 1.95 7.71
CA CYS A 13 6.59 0.54 7.39
C CYS A 13 6.93 0.21 5.92
N VAL A 14 6.54 1.07 4.99
CA VAL A 14 6.88 0.88 3.56
C VAL A 14 8.39 0.99 3.36
N ALA A 15 9.03 2.00 3.92
CA ALA A 15 10.48 2.20 3.81
C ALA A 15 11.25 1.01 4.40
N GLN A 16 10.85 0.51 5.57
CA GLN A 16 11.45 -0.65 6.21
C GLN A 16 11.33 -1.91 5.34
N GLN A 17 10.15 -2.24 4.84
CA GLN A 17 9.97 -3.41 3.98
C GLN A 17 10.73 -3.29 2.66
N LEU A 18 10.77 -2.11 2.05
CA LEU A 18 11.52 -1.88 0.82
C LEU A 18 13.04 -2.00 1.04
N SER A 19 13.58 -1.45 2.12
CA SER A 19 15.01 -1.54 2.42
C SER A 19 15.47 -2.97 2.68
N GLN A 20 14.64 -3.81 3.28
CA GLN A 20 14.94 -5.23 3.48
C GLN A 20 15.06 -6.02 2.16
N VAL A 21 14.25 -5.68 1.15
CA VAL A 21 14.17 -6.43 -0.11
C VAL A 21 14.93 -5.78 -1.27
N LEU A 22 15.37 -4.54 -1.12
CA LEU A 22 16.15 -3.76 -2.09
C LEU A 22 17.51 -3.37 -1.48
N PRO A 23 18.47 -4.32 -1.40
CA PRO A 23 19.70 -4.10 -0.68
C PRO A 23 20.64 -3.10 -1.40
N SER A 24 21.34 -2.29 -0.62
CA SER A 24 22.31 -1.30 -1.11
C SER A 24 23.45 -1.93 -1.93
N ALA A 25 23.87 -3.17 -1.59
CA ALA A 25 24.86 -3.93 -2.34
C ALA A 25 24.46 -4.20 -3.82
N LYS A 26 23.15 -4.09 -4.15
CA LYS A 26 22.65 -4.19 -5.54
C LYS A 26 22.37 -2.82 -6.17
N GLY A 27 22.92 -1.76 -5.59
CA GLY A 27 22.82 -0.38 -6.09
C GLY A 27 21.52 0.33 -5.74
N TYR A 28 20.68 -0.22 -4.84
CA TYR A 28 19.45 0.47 -4.40
C TYR A 28 19.73 1.43 -3.26
N SER A 29 19.09 2.59 -3.31
CA SER A 29 19.06 3.57 -2.23
C SER A 29 17.63 4.07 -2.06
N LEU A 30 17.19 4.18 -0.81
CA LEU A 30 15.88 4.71 -0.46
C LEU A 30 16.06 6.09 0.17
N TYR A 31 15.29 7.06 -0.31
CA TYR A 31 15.29 8.43 0.19
C TYR A 31 13.91 8.82 0.66
N VAL A 32 13.88 9.57 1.74
CA VAL A 32 12.68 10.22 2.27
C VAL A 32 12.82 11.72 1.99
N PRO A 33 11.92 12.35 1.22
CA PRO A 33 11.97 13.79 1.01
C PRO A 33 11.81 14.52 2.34
N VAL A 34 12.73 15.42 2.66
CA VAL A 34 12.69 16.24 3.88
C VAL A 34 11.55 17.26 3.80
N SER A 35 11.33 17.83 2.61
CA SER A 35 10.21 18.74 2.38
C SER A 35 8.97 17.98 1.93
N ARG A 36 7.89 18.14 2.70
CA ARG A 36 6.55 17.66 2.32
C ARG A 36 5.81 18.60 1.38
N GLN A 37 6.46 19.64 0.91
CA GLN A 37 5.89 20.61 -0.03
C GLN A 37 5.73 20.06 -1.44
N GLN A 38 6.40 18.94 -1.78
CA GLN A 38 6.16 18.24 -3.04
C GLN A 38 4.94 17.31 -2.90
N PRO A 39 3.79 17.67 -3.47
CA PRO A 39 2.61 16.83 -3.39
C PRO A 39 2.86 15.52 -4.15
N GLY A 40 2.51 14.40 -3.52
CA GLY A 40 2.42 13.13 -4.22
C GLY A 40 3.66 12.24 -4.20
N VAL A 41 4.75 12.63 -3.53
CA VAL A 41 5.95 11.78 -3.39
C VAL A 41 6.36 11.70 -1.91
N ASP A 42 6.21 10.53 -1.32
CA ASP A 42 6.56 10.28 0.09
C ASP A 42 7.88 9.52 0.22
N LEU A 43 8.24 8.69 -0.77
CA LEU A 43 9.48 7.93 -0.83
C LEU A 43 10.06 7.96 -2.25
N VAL A 44 11.38 7.93 -2.36
CA VAL A 44 12.10 7.83 -3.62
C VAL A 44 13.08 6.67 -3.56
N ILE A 45 12.98 5.74 -4.52
CA ILE A 45 13.96 4.68 -4.70
C ILE A 45 14.84 5.05 -5.88
N VAL A 46 16.15 5.01 -5.68
CA VAL A 46 17.14 5.17 -6.73
C VAL A 46 17.87 3.85 -6.89
N ARG A 47 18.00 3.37 -8.12
CA ARG A 47 18.87 2.27 -8.46
C ARG A 47 19.99 2.76 -9.35
N ARG A 48 21.22 2.61 -8.91
CA ARG A 48 22.43 2.93 -9.67
C ARG A 48 23.03 1.69 -10.34
N ARG A 49 23.38 1.82 -11.60
CA ARG A 49 24.14 0.83 -12.37
C ARG A 49 25.24 1.57 -13.17
N GLY A 50 26.46 1.53 -12.69
CA GLY A 50 27.53 2.36 -13.23
C GLY A 50 27.15 3.83 -13.14
N GLN A 51 27.19 4.54 -14.27
CA GLN A 51 26.84 5.97 -14.37
C GLN A 51 25.33 6.23 -14.54
N ARG A 52 24.52 5.20 -14.75
CA ARG A 52 23.07 5.36 -14.93
C ARG A 52 22.35 5.23 -13.59
N ALA A 53 21.35 6.08 -13.39
CA ALA A 53 20.46 6.02 -12.24
C ALA A 53 19.01 5.97 -12.71
N GLN A 54 18.25 4.99 -12.22
CA GLN A 54 16.81 4.90 -12.39
C GLN A 54 16.12 5.28 -11.09
N VAL A 55 15.03 6.00 -11.19
CA VAL A 55 14.31 6.56 -10.05
C VAL A 55 12.85 6.09 -10.07
N ALA A 56 12.35 5.61 -8.94
CA ALA A 56 10.93 5.35 -8.72
C ALA A 56 10.42 6.24 -7.58
N ARG A 57 9.38 7.01 -7.87
CA ARG A 57 8.71 7.91 -6.92
C ARG A 57 7.46 7.23 -6.40
N ILE A 58 7.36 7.11 -5.09
CA ILE A 58 6.29 6.37 -4.42
C ILE A 58 5.45 7.32 -3.57
N GLN A 59 4.15 7.28 -3.75
CA GLN A 59 3.20 7.86 -2.81
C GLN A 59 2.69 6.77 -1.86
N VAL A 60 2.72 7.07 -0.56
CA VAL A 60 2.17 6.22 0.49
C VAL A 60 0.86 6.82 0.98
N LYS A 61 -0.19 6.01 1.02
CA LYS A 61 -1.48 6.38 1.59
C LYS A 61 -1.91 5.34 2.60
N SER A 62 -2.21 5.78 3.80
CA SER A 62 -2.80 4.96 4.84
C SER A 62 -4.20 5.43 5.19
N SER A 63 -4.98 4.55 5.75
CA SER A 63 -6.29 4.85 6.28
C SER A 63 -6.55 4.02 7.53
N ARG A 64 -7.57 4.40 8.30
CA ARG A 64 -7.97 3.65 9.48
C ARG A 64 -8.32 2.22 9.11
N THR A 65 -7.88 1.28 9.92
CA THR A 65 -8.28 -0.12 9.83
C THR A 65 -9.41 -0.37 10.81
N TYR A 66 -10.45 -0.98 10.31
CA TYR A 66 -11.63 -1.37 11.08
C TYR A 66 -11.64 -2.87 11.24
N SER A 67 -12.10 -3.35 12.40
CA SER A 67 -12.35 -4.77 12.63
C SER A 67 -13.87 -5.03 12.71
N ARG A 68 -14.25 -6.23 12.33
CA ARG A 68 -15.63 -6.70 12.49
C ARG A 68 -15.80 -7.36 13.85
N ARG A 69 -16.81 -6.91 14.58
CA ARG A 69 -17.02 -7.36 15.95
C ARG A 69 -17.78 -8.71 16.07
N THR A 70 -18.54 -9.13 15.05
CA THR A 70 -19.43 -10.29 15.17
C THR A 70 -19.06 -11.45 14.26
N PRO A 71 -18.97 -12.71 14.79
CA PRO A 71 -18.71 -13.92 14.01
C PRO A 71 -19.75 -14.19 12.91
N GLN A 72 -21.02 -13.87 13.15
CA GLN A 72 -22.12 -14.09 12.20
C GLN A 72 -21.99 -13.30 10.89
N THR A 73 -21.38 -12.11 10.94
CA THR A 73 -21.07 -11.35 9.72
C THR A 73 -19.84 -11.84 9.00
N ARG A 74 -19.00 -12.65 9.65
CA ARG A 74 -17.76 -13.21 9.07
C ARG A 74 -18.08 -14.32 8.06
N ALA A 75 -19.11 -15.13 8.30
CA ALA A 75 -19.53 -16.21 7.38
C ALA A 75 -19.96 -15.68 5.98
N LYS A 76 -20.37 -14.43 5.87
CA LYS A 76 -20.82 -13.81 4.61
C LYS A 76 -19.72 -12.98 3.91
N ARG A 77 -18.56 -12.78 4.53
CA ARG A 77 -17.52 -11.89 3.98
C ARG A 77 -16.13 -12.43 4.32
N PRO A 78 -15.24 -12.60 3.32
CA PRO A 78 -13.94 -13.27 3.45
C PRO A 78 -12.87 -12.35 4.05
N PHE A 79 -13.17 -11.57 5.10
CA PHE A 79 -12.21 -10.70 5.76
C PHE A 79 -12.65 -10.27 7.16
N ARG A 80 -11.73 -10.16 8.07
CA ARG A 80 -11.91 -9.66 9.44
C ARG A 80 -11.60 -8.17 9.54
N TYR A 81 -10.51 -7.73 8.91
CA TYR A 81 -10.06 -6.35 8.90
C TYR A 81 -10.34 -5.71 7.56
N TYR A 82 -10.60 -4.41 7.55
CA TYR A 82 -10.80 -3.65 6.32
C TYR A 82 -10.41 -2.19 6.50
N THR A 83 -10.02 -1.56 5.40
CA THR A 83 -9.69 -0.14 5.31
C THR A 83 -10.41 0.50 4.15
N TRP A 84 -10.69 1.81 4.25
CA TRP A 84 -11.35 2.59 3.21
C TRP A 84 -10.52 3.83 2.88
N PHE A 85 -10.45 4.14 1.60
CA PHE A 85 -9.83 5.33 1.05
C PHE A 85 -10.94 6.20 0.44
N ASN A 86 -10.96 7.48 0.79
CA ASN A 86 -11.94 8.44 0.31
C ASN A 86 -11.24 9.54 -0.48
N ASN A 87 -11.88 10.01 -1.57
CA ASN A 87 -11.38 11.09 -2.42
C ASN A 87 -9.90 10.91 -2.83
N PHE A 88 -9.52 9.67 -3.17
CA PHE A 88 -8.15 9.35 -3.54
C PHE A 88 -7.77 10.09 -4.82
N LYS A 89 -6.69 10.85 -4.75
CA LYS A 89 -6.07 11.51 -5.89
C LYS A 89 -4.89 10.69 -6.38
N CYS A 90 -4.73 10.59 -7.70
CA CYS A 90 -3.62 9.92 -8.34
C CYS A 90 -2.73 10.98 -9.01
N PRO A 91 -1.78 11.58 -8.28
CA PRO A 91 -0.88 12.61 -8.81
C PRO A 91 0.00 12.03 -9.91
N GLN A 92 0.42 12.91 -10.84
CA GLN A 92 1.25 12.50 -11.97
C GLN A 92 2.71 12.27 -11.58
N GLU A 93 3.12 12.85 -10.48
CA GLU A 93 4.48 12.82 -9.95
C GLU A 93 4.87 11.45 -9.39
N ALA A 94 3.89 10.64 -8.96
CA ALA A 94 4.14 9.30 -8.42
C ALA A 94 4.13 8.24 -9.51
N ASP A 95 5.15 7.40 -9.54
CA ASP A 95 5.25 6.21 -10.41
C ASP A 95 4.50 5.02 -9.82
N PHE A 96 4.47 4.97 -8.48
CA PHE A 96 3.81 3.91 -7.70
C PHE A 96 3.03 4.47 -6.51
N PHE A 97 2.02 3.70 -6.07
CA PHE A 97 1.20 3.97 -4.90
C PHE A 97 1.25 2.78 -3.95
N CYS A 98 1.64 3.03 -2.70
CA CYS A 98 1.53 2.07 -1.60
C CYS A 98 0.28 2.40 -0.78
N LEU A 99 -0.70 1.50 -0.78
CA LEU A 99 -1.86 1.59 0.11
C LEU A 99 -1.59 0.74 1.35
N VAL A 100 -1.57 1.38 2.52
CA VAL A 100 -1.16 0.74 3.77
C VAL A 100 -2.35 0.61 4.71
N ALA A 101 -2.56 -0.60 5.22
CA ALA A 101 -3.43 -0.89 6.34
C ALA A 101 -2.61 -1.48 7.48
N LEU A 102 -2.88 -1.04 8.70
CA LEU A 102 -2.24 -1.57 9.90
C LEU A 102 -3.26 -2.39 10.67
N TYR A 103 -2.94 -3.61 11.05
CA TYR A 103 -3.80 -4.48 11.83
C TYR A 103 -3.02 -5.11 13.00
N PRO A 104 -3.70 -5.53 14.08
CA PRO A 104 -3.00 -6.16 15.20
C PRO A 104 -2.29 -7.44 14.77
N ALA A 105 -1.06 -7.63 15.20
CA ALA A 105 -0.37 -8.90 15.08
C ALA A 105 -1.15 -9.98 15.84
N VAL A 106 -1.45 -11.09 15.17
CA VAL A 106 -2.44 -12.07 15.66
C VAL A 106 -1.88 -12.97 16.75
N ASP A 107 -0.57 -13.21 16.70
CA ASP A 107 0.10 -14.13 17.64
C ASP A 107 1.45 -13.60 18.15
N ALA A 108 1.98 -14.27 19.18
CA ALA A 108 3.24 -13.88 19.82
C ALA A 108 4.46 -14.06 18.89
N ALA A 109 4.42 -15.03 17.96
CA ALA A 109 5.50 -15.25 17.00
C ALA A 109 5.56 -14.09 16.00
N GLN A 110 4.42 -13.70 15.44
CA GLN A 110 4.33 -12.54 14.54
C GLN A 110 4.76 -11.24 15.24
N LYS A 111 4.40 -11.05 16.51
CA LYS A 111 4.85 -9.90 17.31
C LYS A 111 6.37 -9.86 17.47
N ARG A 112 7.00 -11.01 17.74
CA ARG A 112 8.46 -11.12 17.90
C ARG A 112 9.16 -10.81 16.57
N GLU A 113 8.69 -11.38 15.48
CA GLU A 113 9.26 -11.17 14.14
C GLU A 113 9.17 -9.71 13.69
N LEU A 114 8.03 -9.07 13.90
CA LEU A 114 7.80 -7.68 13.52
C LEU A 114 8.40 -6.66 14.51
N GLY A 115 8.72 -7.08 15.73
CA GLY A 115 9.10 -6.16 16.82
C GLY A 115 8.02 -5.14 17.18
N THR A 116 6.75 -5.39 16.79
CA THR A 116 5.64 -4.48 17.00
C THR A 116 4.31 -5.23 17.14
N TRP A 117 3.33 -4.57 17.76
CA TRP A 117 1.95 -5.05 17.86
C TRP A 117 1.14 -4.89 16.56
N TRP A 118 1.69 -4.20 15.58
CA TRP A 118 1.01 -3.87 14.34
C TRP A 118 1.70 -4.51 13.15
N ALA A 119 0.93 -5.26 12.36
CA ALA A 119 1.36 -5.81 11.09
C ALA A 119 0.89 -4.89 9.95
N PRO A 120 1.77 -4.47 9.03
CA PRO A 120 1.37 -3.70 7.86
C PRO A 120 0.92 -4.63 6.73
N GLN A 121 -0.23 -4.33 6.13
CA GLN A 121 -0.63 -4.86 4.84
C GLN A 121 -0.40 -3.78 3.79
N ILE A 122 0.44 -4.03 2.82
CA ILE A 122 0.82 -3.04 1.80
C ILE A 122 0.44 -3.56 0.42
N LEU A 123 -0.39 -2.79 -0.29
CA LEU A 123 -0.71 -3.02 -1.69
C LEU A 123 0.06 -2.02 -2.56
N LEU A 124 0.75 -2.52 -3.58
CA LEU A 124 1.52 -1.72 -4.54
C LEU A 124 0.83 -1.69 -5.90
N PHE A 125 0.52 -0.49 -6.37
CA PHE A 125 -0.01 -0.22 -7.70
C PHE A 125 0.98 0.65 -8.48
N SER A 126 1.19 0.38 -9.76
CA SER A 126 1.79 1.39 -10.65
C SER A 126 0.78 2.51 -10.92
N GLN A 127 1.24 3.63 -11.43
CA GLN A 127 0.38 4.79 -11.75
C GLN A 127 -0.76 4.40 -12.70
N SER A 128 -0.46 3.66 -13.78
CA SER A 128 -1.49 3.21 -14.73
C SER A 128 -2.52 2.30 -14.06
N GLU A 129 -2.08 1.30 -13.28
CA GLU A 129 -2.99 0.40 -12.57
C GLU A 129 -3.88 1.12 -11.57
N MET A 130 -3.34 2.12 -10.87
CA MET A 130 -4.13 2.89 -9.92
C MET A 130 -5.19 3.73 -10.64
N ARG A 131 -4.84 4.38 -11.75
CA ARG A 131 -5.80 5.12 -12.57
C ARG A 131 -6.90 4.22 -13.13
N ASP A 132 -6.53 3.05 -13.66
CA ASP A 132 -7.48 2.09 -14.21
C ASP A 132 -8.39 1.54 -13.12
N PHE A 133 -7.84 1.20 -11.95
CA PHE A 133 -8.63 0.79 -10.79
C PHE A 133 -9.64 1.87 -10.39
N LEU A 134 -9.23 3.13 -10.24
CA LEU A 134 -10.11 4.23 -9.86
C LEU A 134 -11.24 4.48 -10.88
N ARG A 135 -11.02 4.19 -12.16
CA ARG A 135 -12.06 4.25 -13.20
C ARG A 135 -13.13 3.17 -13.02
N THR A 136 -12.81 2.04 -12.39
CA THR A 136 -13.74 0.94 -12.12
C THR A 136 -14.52 1.08 -10.83
N VAL A 137 -14.16 2.02 -9.96
CA VAL A 137 -14.78 2.20 -8.63
C VAL A 137 -16.21 2.69 -8.76
N ARG A 138 -17.18 1.88 -8.28
CA ARG A 138 -18.63 2.13 -8.38
C ARG A 138 -19.34 1.84 -7.07
N THR A 139 -20.41 2.56 -6.82
CA THR A 139 -21.41 2.22 -5.79
C THR A 139 -22.20 0.97 -6.18
N VAL A 140 -22.97 0.40 -5.25
CA VAL A 140 -23.88 -0.73 -5.55
C VAL A 140 -24.91 -0.37 -6.62
N GLY A 141 -25.32 0.90 -6.71
CA GLY A 141 -26.19 1.40 -7.78
C GLY A 141 -25.49 1.73 -9.09
N GLY A 142 -24.22 1.32 -9.28
CA GLY A 142 -23.46 1.50 -10.53
C GLY A 142 -22.90 2.91 -10.77
N ARG A 143 -23.22 3.90 -9.91
CA ARG A 143 -22.67 5.25 -10.01
C ARG A 143 -21.21 5.27 -9.58
N ARG A 144 -20.43 6.24 -10.06
CA ARG A 144 -19.05 6.46 -9.62
C ARG A 144 -19.00 6.65 -8.11
N ASP A 145 -18.18 5.85 -7.42
CA ASP A 145 -17.94 6.01 -5.99
C ASP A 145 -16.63 6.80 -5.78
N ARG A 146 -16.61 7.67 -4.78
CA ARG A 146 -15.40 8.37 -4.33
C ARG A 146 -14.61 7.57 -3.31
N MET A 147 -15.20 6.47 -2.83
CA MET A 147 -14.61 5.60 -1.83
C MET A 147 -14.38 4.20 -2.40
N PHE A 148 -13.25 3.64 -2.06
CA PHE A 148 -12.98 2.23 -2.25
C PHE A 148 -12.33 1.64 -0.99
N GLY A 149 -12.25 0.33 -0.89
CA GLY A 149 -11.67 -0.29 0.28
C GLY A 149 -11.18 -1.69 0.01
N PHE A 150 -10.29 -2.12 0.88
CA PHE A 150 -9.74 -3.46 0.89
C PHE A 150 -9.97 -4.11 2.24
N GLY A 151 -10.19 -5.42 2.23
CA GLY A 151 -10.33 -6.25 3.40
C GLY A 151 -9.32 -7.37 3.37
N PHE A 152 -8.96 -7.84 4.54
CA PHE A 152 -7.96 -8.88 4.75
C PHE A 152 -8.19 -9.61 6.06
N ASP A 153 -7.84 -10.86 6.08
CA ASP A 153 -7.89 -11.72 7.27
C ASP A 153 -6.50 -12.32 7.53
N HIS A 154 -5.69 -12.40 6.48
CA HIS A 154 -4.36 -12.98 6.47
C HIS A 154 -3.41 -12.06 5.69
N PRO A 155 -2.09 -12.01 6.02
CA PRO A 155 -1.12 -11.16 5.33
C PRO A 155 -1.02 -11.43 3.81
N ASP A 156 -1.34 -12.63 3.36
CA ASP A 156 -1.27 -13.02 1.94
C ASP A 156 -2.56 -12.79 1.15
N GLN A 157 -3.58 -12.24 1.78
CA GLN A 157 -4.89 -12.04 1.16
C GLN A 157 -5.31 -10.59 1.22
N ALA A 158 -5.77 -10.06 0.10
CA ALA A 158 -6.47 -8.79 0.01
C ALA A 158 -7.66 -8.92 -0.93
N VAL A 159 -8.82 -8.42 -0.51
CA VAL A 159 -10.05 -8.42 -1.31
C VAL A 159 -10.65 -7.02 -1.35
N GLN A 160 -11.28 -6.65 -2.46
CA GLN A 160 -11.98 -5.38 -2.55
C GLN A 160 -13.28 -5.44 -1.75
N THR A 161 -13.47 -4.53 -0.80
CA THR A 161 -14.66 -4.50 0.08
C THR A 161 -15.65 -3.42 -0.29
N ARG A 162 -15.18 -2.36 -0.96
CA ARG A 162 -15.98 -1.23 -1.42
C ARG A 162 -15.46 -0.74 -2.77
N GLY A 163 -16.37 -0.15 -3.55
CA GLY A 163 -16.05 0.32 -4.91
C GLY A 163 -16.30 -0.73 -5.98
N ASP A 164 -16.87 -1.89 -5.63
CA ASP A 164 -17.36 -2.91 -6.54
C ASP A 164 -18.89 -2.96 -6.50
N SER A 165 -19.54 -2.60 -7.61
CA SER A 165 -21.00 -2.55 -7.70
C SER A 165 -21.66 -3.91 -7.42
N LYS A 166 -20.99 -5.00 -7.76
CA LYS A 166 -21.50 -6.37 -7.62
C LYS A 166 -21.16 -7.00 -6.27
N ARG A 167 -20.37 -6.34 -5.41
CA ARG A 167 -19.88 -6.84 -4.11
C ARG A 167 -19.28 -8.27 -4.17
N GLN A 168 -18.54 -8.55 -5.24
CA GLN A 168 -17.95 -9.87 -5.49
C GLN A 168 -16.69 -10.14 -4.67
N PHE A 169 -16.24 -9.19 -3.84
CA PHE A 169 -14.99 -9.27 -3.08
C PHE A 169 -13.80 -9.69 -3.96
N LYS A 170 -13.62 -8.97 -5.07
CA LYS A 170 -12.54 -9.25 -6.04
C LYS A 170 -11.20 -9.40 -5.35
N ASN A 171 -10.45 -10.43 -5.75
CA ASN A 171 -9.13 -10.70 -5.20
C ASN A 171 -8.10 -9.68 -5.70
N PHE A 172 -7.47 -8.99 -4.76
CA PHE A 172 -6.39 -8.02 -4.98
C PHE A 172 -5.04 -8.47 -4.43
N SER A 173 -4.92 -9.73 -3.97
CA SER A 173 -3.68 -10.27 -3.40
C SER A 173 -2.49 -10.20 -4.36
N LYS A 174 -2.73 -10.14 -5.68
CA LYS A 174 -1.68 -9.91 -6.69
C LYS A 174 -0.98 -8.55 -6.53
N HIS A 175 -1.62 -7.58 -5.85
CA HIS A 175 -1.07 -6.26 -5.59
C HIS A 175 -0.31 -6.16 -4.25
N LEU A 176 -0.25 -7.23 -3.46
CA LEU A 176 0.58 -7.25 -2.25
C LEU A 176 2.03 -6.88 -2.60
N LEU A 177 2.66 -6.05 -1.77
CA LEU A 177 4.03 -5.56 -2.01
C LEU A 177 4.99 -6.72 -2.28
N SER A 178 4.91 -7.80 -1.48
CA SER A 178 5.73 -9.02 -1.65
C SER A 178 5.62 -9.61 -3.06
N ARG A 179 4.42 -9.65 -3.63
CA ARG A 179 4.15 -10.19 -4.98
C ARG A 179 4.48 -9.20 -6.09
N ARG A 180 4.60 -7.91 -5.77
CA ARG A 180 4.84 -6.82 -6.74
C ARG A 180 6.29 -6.38 -6.86
N LEU A 181 7.16 -6.85 -5.99
CA LEU A 181 8.59 -6.56 -6.04
C LEU A 181 9.24 -6.81 -7.41
N PRO A 182 8.92 -7.90 -8.16
CA PRO A 182 9.46 -8.09 -9.50
C PRO A 182 9.12 -6.96 -10.46
N LYS A 183 7.89 -6.42 -10.40
CA LYS A 183 7.47 -5.29 -11.25
C LYS A 183 8.23 -4.02 -10.89
N LEU A 184 8.39 -3.72 -9.59
CA LEU A 184 9.15 -2.57 -9.12
C LEU A 184 10.63 -2.68 -9.53
N ARG A 185 11.23 -3.86 -9.38
CA ARG A 185 12.61 -4.12 -9.81
C ARG A 185 12.79 -3.99 -11.32
N LYS A 186 11.81 -4.46 -12.11
CA LYS A 186 11.82 -4.31 -13.57
C LYS A 186 11.79 -2.84 -13.97
N PHE A 187 10.92 -2.04 -13.36
CA PHE A 187 10.85 -0.59 -13.59
C PHE A 187 12.18 0.11 -13.30
N LEU A 188 12.82 -0.23 -12.17
CA LEU A 188 14.12 0.30 -11.78
C LEU A 188 15.30 -0.30 -12.59
N SER A 189 15.04 -1.16 -13.56
CA SER A 189 16.07 -1.80 -14.40
C SER A 189 15.99 -1.37 -15.87
N ALA A 190 14.91 -0.67 -16.23
CA ALA A 190 14.71 -0.14 -17.57
C ALA A 190 15.60 1.07 -17.83
#